data_eb2b49644a4c00101be3af0cd2fbe69b
#
_entry.id   eb2b49644a4c00101be3af0cd2fbe69b
#
_cell.length_a   1.000
_cell.length_b   1.000
_cell.length_c   1.000
_cell.angle_alpha   90.00
_cell.angle_beta   90.00
_cell.angle_gamma   90.00
#
_symmetry.space_group_name_H-M   'P 1'
#
loop_
_entity.id
_entity.type
_entity.pdbx_description
1 polymer ?
#
loop_
_entity_poly.entity_id
_entity_poly.type
_entity_poly.pdbx_seq_one_letter_code
_entity_poly.pdbx_strand_id
1 'polypeptide(L)'
;EAIMQNHPEGVAIIVCNNDDMAMAAARAAKGNAAYAKTIFVGFDGIQSACNAILAGEETMSVAQEAYDMGYKAVEAAVKAVNGETLEKFIDSGCSVVTKDNAQERLDKLKGYIG
;
A
#
# COMPACT_ATOMS: atom_id res chain seq x y z
N GLU A 1 14.90 8.35 -10.24
CA GLU A 1 16.25 8.87 -10.60
C GLU A 1 16.31 10.40 -10.47
N ALA A 2 15.36 11.17 -11.03
CA ALA A 2 15.37 12.63 -10.96
C ALA A 2 15.44 13.19 -9.53
N ILE A 3 14.74 12.58 -8.57
CA ILE A 3 14.83 12.96 -7.14
C ILE A 3 16.28 12.83 -6.64
N MET A 4 16.96 11.74 -6.96
CA MET A 4 18.35 11.51 -6.52
C MET A 4 19.34 12.47 -7.19
N GLN A 5 19.08 12.89 -8.42
CA GLN A 5 19.89 13.90 -9.11
C GLN A 5 19.74 15.29 -8.50
N ASN A 6 18.49 15.65 -8.11
CA ASN A 6 18.18 16.95 -7.54
C ASN A 6 18.49 17.03 -6.03
N HIS A 7 18.56 15.87 -5.36
CA HIS A 7 18.82 15.74 -3.91
C HIS A 7 19.94 14.71 -3.66
N PRO A 8 21.17 15.00 -4.09
CA PRO A 8 22.31 14.08 -3.90
C PRO A 8 22.63 13.81 -2.42
N GLU A 9 22.20 14.70 -1.53
CA GLU A 9 22.34 14.57 -0.07
C GLU A 9 21.36 13.53 0.54
N GLY A 10 20.38 13.07 -0.22
CA GLY A 10 19.31 12.20 0.25
C GLY A 10 18.07 12.97 0.69
N VAL A 11 16.98 12.22 0.90
CA VAL A 11 15.72 12.72 1.46
C VAL A 11 15.25 11.81 2.60
N ALA A 12 14.55 12.37 3.58
CA ALA A 12 14.08 11.62 4.74
C ALA A 12 13.00 10.58 4.37
N ILE A 13 12.08 10.95 3.48
CA ILE A 13 10.94 10.12 3.12
C ILE A 13 10.54 10.33 1.65
N ILE A 14 10.14 9.24 1.00
CA ILE A 14 9.51 9.24 -0.33
C ILE A 14 8.16 8.57 -0.19
N VAL A 15 7.09 9.34 -0.43
CA VAL A 15 5.71 8.85 -0.44
C VAL A 15 5.26 8.68 -1.88
N CYS A 16 4.76 7.51 -2.21
CA CYS A 16 4.28 7.17 -3.54
C CYS A 16 2.77 6.90 -3.53
N ASN A 17 2.12 7.13 -4.67
CA ASN A 17 0.68 6.94 -4.81
C ASN A 17 0.27 5.46 -4.79
N ASN A 18 1.20 4.54 -5.01
CA ASN A 18 0.99 3.09 -4.89
C ASN A 18 2.28 2.35 -4.53
N ASP A 19 2.14 1.08 -4.20
CA ASP A 19 3.24 0.21 -3.78
C ASP A 19 4.25 -0.05 -4.91
N ASP A 20 3.78 -0.23 -6.15
CA ASP A 20 4.70 -0.47 -7.28
C ASP A 20 5.68 0.70 -7.49
N MET A 21 5.20 1.93 -7.32
CA MET A 21 6.04 3.12 -7.37
C MET A 21 7.01 3.18 -6.19
N ALA A 22 6.56 2.84 -4.98
CA ALA A 22 7.40 2.83 -3.78
C ALA A 22 8.52 1.79 -3.88
N MET A 23 8.18 0.57 -4.30
CA MET A 23 9.16 -0.50 -4.54
C MET A 23 10.15 -0.12 -5.64
N ALA A 24 9.70 0.51 -6.73
CA ALA A 24 10.56 0.98 -7.81
C ALA A 24 11.53 2.08 -7.31
N ALA A 25 11.03 3.04 -6.50
CA ALA A 25 11.85 4.09 -5.90
C ALA A 25 12.90 3.50 -4.95
N ALA A 26 12.52 2.56 -4.09
CA ALA A 26 13.42 1.90 -3.16
C ALA A 26 14.53 1.11 -3.90
N ARG A 27 14.17 0.39 -4.98
CA ARG A 27 15.14 -0.33 -5.81
C ARG A 27 16.10 0.62 -6.52
N ALA A 28 15.62 1.75 -7.05
CA ALA A 28 16.45 2.75 -7.70
C ALA A 28 17.45 3.39 -6.72
N ALA A 29 17.06 3.54 -5.44
CA ALA A 29 17.91 4.09 -4.39
C ALA A 29 18.89 3.07 -3.79
N LYS A 30 18.72 1.77 -4.08
CA LYS A 30 19.52 0.70 -3.50
C LYS A 30 21.01 0.88 -3.83
N GLY A 31 21.84 0.87 -2.79
CA GLY A 31 23.29 1.09 -2.91
C GLY A 31 23.73 2.55 -2.87
N ASN A 32 22.81 3.50 -2.86
CA ASN A 32 23.14 4.91 -2.63
C ASN A 32 23.15 5.22 -1.13
N ALA A 33 24.35 5.52 -0.59
CA ALA A 33 24.56 5.76 0.83
C ALA A 33 23.74 6.95 1.38
N ALA A 34 23.49 7.98 0.55
CA ALA A 34 22.67 9.14 0.93
C ALA A 34 21.20 8.77 1.18
N TYR A 35 20.74 7.69 0.55
CA TYR A 35 19.35 7.20 0.63
C TYR A 35 19.20 5.96 1.55
N ALA A 36 20.27 5.52 2.21
CA ALA A 36 20.26 4.31 3.04
C ALA A 36 19.27 4.36 4.23
N LYS A 37 18.87 5.55 4.65
CA LYS A 37 17.91 5.78 5.74
C LYS A 37 16.57 6.36 5.25
N THR A 38 16.39 6.51 3.97
CA THR A 38 15.13 7.03 3.40
C THR A 38 13.98 6.06 3.67
N ILE A 39 12.88 6.60 4.14
CA ILE A 39 11.63 5.86 4.35
C ILE A 39 10.85 5.84 3.02
N PHE A 40 10.50 4.66 2.55
CA PHE A 40 9.68 4.47 1.34
C PHE A 40 8.28 4.05 1.73
N VAL A 41 7.28 4.85 1.34
CA VAL A 41 5.88 4.63 1.67
C VAL A 41 5.08 4.42 0.40
N GLY A 42 4.37 3.30 0.35
CA GLY A 42 3.43 2.96 -0.72
C GLY A 42 1.97 3.09 -0.30
N PHE A 43 1.11 2.69 -1.21
CA PHE A 43 -0.33 2.64 -1.01
C PHE A 43 -0.86 1.41 -1.77
N ASP A 44 -1.88 0.75 -1.26
CA ASP A 44 -2.64 -0.41 -1.68
C ASP A 44 -2.48 -1.63 -0.76
N GLY A 45 -1.29 -1.92 -0.23
CA GLY A 45 -1.01 -3.08 0.61
C GLY A 45 -1.10 -4.40 -0.15
N ILE A 46 -0.53 -4.45 -1.36
CA ILE A 46 -0.52 -5.63 -2.24
C ILE A 46 0.46 -6.70 -1.75
N GLN A 47 0.33 -7.93 -2.24
CA GLN A 47 1.20 -9.05 -1.82
C GLN A 47 2.68 -8.80 -2.07
N SER A 48 3.03 -8.20 -3.23
CA SER A 48 4.41 -7.86 -3.56
C SER A 48 5.00 -6.82 -2.59
N ALA A 49 4.19 -5.83 -2.17
CA ALA A 49 4.59 -4.84 -1.17
C ALA A 49 4.81 -5.48 0.21
N CYS A 50 3.91 -6.38 0.65
CA CYS A 50 4.11 -7.12 1.88
C CYS A 50 5.45 -7.89 1.88
N ASN A 51 5.78 -8.55 0.76
CA ASN A 51 7.07 -9.22 0.60
C ASN A 51 8.26 -8.25 0.61
N ALA A 52 8.13 -7.08 -0.05
CA ALA A 52 9.15 -6.05 -0.08
C ALA A 52 9.39 -5.44 1.32
N ILE A 53 8.33 -5.23 2.09
CA ILE A 53 8.40 -4.75 3.48
C ILE A 53 9.11 -5.78 4.37
N LEU A 54 8.77 -7.06 4.24
CA LEU A 54 9.43 -8.15 4.97
C LEU A 54 10.91 -8.25 4.63
N ALA A 55 11.25 -8.03 3.35
CA ALA A 55 12.63 -8.02 2.87
C ALA A 55 13.40 -6.72 3.24
N GLY A 56 12.70 -5.69 3.74
CA GLY A 56 13.30 -4.38 4.09
C GLY A 56 13.60 -3.49 2.89
N GLU A 57 12.97 -3.74 1.74
CA GLU A 57 13.08 -2.89 0.54
C GLU A 57 12.11 -1.71 0.60
N GLU A 58 10.85 -1.94 0.94
CA GLU A 58 9.86 -0.92 1.23
C GLU A 58 9.67 -0.79 2.74
N THR A 59 9.38 0.40 3.25
CA THR A 59 9.27 0.61 4.70
C THR A 59 7.87 0.33 5.21
N MET A 60 6.86 0.81 4.50
CA MET A 60 5.45 0.63 4.87
C MET A 60 4.52 0.90 3.68
N SER A 61 3.33 0.37 3.77
CA SER A 61 2.22 0.67 2.85
C SER A 61 0.96 1.05 3.64
N VAL A 62 0.14 1.93 3.07
CA VAL A 62 -1.24 2.15 3.51
C VAL A 62 -2.14 1.22 2.70
N ALA A 63 -2.56 0.14 3.33
CA ALA A 63 -3.34 -0.90 2.66
C ALA A 63 -4.81 -0.51 2.53
N GLN A 64 -5.36 -0.70 1.35
CA GLN A 64 -6.79 -0.68 1.09
C GLN A 64 -7.40 -2.04 1.46
N GLU A 65 -8.60 -2.04 2.02
CA GLU A 65 -9.34 -3.27 2.31
C GLU A 65 -10.18 -3.69 1.09
N ALA A 66 -9.50 -4.17 0.04
CA ALA A 66 -10.08 -4.45 -1.27
C ALA A 66 -11.25 -5.44 -1.22
N TYR A 67 -11.19 -6.45 -0.34
CA TYR A 67 -12.30 -7.38 -0.13
C TYR A 67 -13.54 -6.65 0.41
N ASP A 68 -13.37 -5.83 1.46
CA ASP A 68 -14.46 -5.08 2.07
C ASP A 68 -15.02 -4.02 1.12
N MET A 69 -14.16 -3.40 0.29
CA MET A 69 -14.59 -2.48 -0.77
C MET A 69 -15.52 -3.19 -1.75
N GLY A 70 -15.12 -4.34 -2.27
CA GLY A 70 -15.92 -5.14 -3.20
C GLY A 70 -17.23 -5.60 -2.58
N TYR A 71 -17.17 -6.14 -1.35
CA TYR A 71 -18.37 -6.60 -0.63
C TYR A 71 -19.37 -5.47 -0.40
N LYS A 72 -18.93 -4.35 0.17
CA LYS A 72 -19.79 -3.18 0.44
C LYS A 72 -20.33 -2.56 -0.85
N ALA A 73 -19.56 -2.57 -1.94
CA ALA A 73 -20.03 -2.07 -3.23
C ALA A 73 -21.19 -2.91 -3.78
N VAL A 74 -21.11 -4.24 -3.72
CA VAL A 74 -22.19 -5.15 -4.15
C VAL A 74 -23.41 -5.00 -3.22
N GLU A 75 -23.20 -4.95 -1.89
CA GLU A 75 -24.27 -4.72 -0.93
C GLU A 75 -25.01 -3.41 -1.21
N ALA A 76 -24.27 -2.32 -1.44
CA ALA A 76 -24.85 -1.02 -1.79
C ALA A 76 -25.63 -1.07 -3.11
N ALA A 77 -25.11 -1.76 -4.13
CA ALA A 77 -25.80 -1.93 -5.40
C ALA A 77 -27.14 -2.68 -5.24
N VAL A 78 -27.17 -3.75 -4.44
CA VAL A 78 -28.41 -4.49 -4.14
C VAL A 78 -29.43 -3.60 -3.40
N LYS A 79 -29.00 -2.86 -2.39
CA LYS A 79 -29.86 -1.90 -1.68
C LYS A 79 -30.45 -0.84 -2.63
N ALA A 80 -29.61 -0.28 -3.52
CA ALA A 80 -30.06 0.69 -4.52
C ALA A 80 -31.12 0.12 -5.48
N VAL A 81 -30.95 -1.11 -5.97
CA VAL A 81 -31.93 -1.78 -6.82
C VAL A 81 -33.26 -2.02 -6.09
N ASN A 82 -33.21 -2.28 -4.79
CA ASN A 82 -34.39 -2.43 -3.94
C ASN A 82 -35.07 -1.08 -3.56
N GLY A 83 -34.54 0.05 -4.04
CA GLY A 83 -35.08 1.38 -3.78
C GLY A 83 -34.74 1.95 -2.42
N GLU A 84 -33.76 1.38 -1.74
CA GLU A 84 -33.26 1.90 -0.45
C GLU A 84 -32.41 3.15 -0.66
N THR A 85 -32.47 4.08 0.29
CA THR A 85 -31.58 5.25 0.29
C THR A 85 -30.20 4.85 0.79
N LEU A 86 -29.17 5.19 0.01
CA LEU A 86 -27.78 4.94 0.39
C LEU A 86 -27.14 6.16 1.02
N GLU A 87 -26.17 5.93 1.88
CA GLU A 87 -25.27 6.97 2.35
C GLU A 87 -24.39 7.46 1.19
N LYS A 88 -24.03 8.74 1.21
CA LYS A 88 -23.16 9.34 0.19
C LYS A 88 -21.74 8.79 0.23
N PHE A 89 -21.30 8.31 1.37
CA PHE A 89 -19.97 7.79 1.62
C PHE A 89 -20.08 6.52 2.46
N ILE A 90 -19.49 5.44 1.97
CA ILE A 90 -19.42 4.17 2.67
C ILE A 90 -17.93 3.87 2.89
N ASP A 91 -17.47 4.01 4.12
CA ASP A 91 -16.07 3.77 4.47
C ASP A 91 -15.77 2.26 4.40
N SER A 92 -14.80 1.91 3.58
CA SER A 92 -14.27 0.54 3.48
C SER A 92 -13.08 0.29 4.39
N GLY A 93 -12.55 1.35 5.02
CA GLY A 93 -11.39 1.29 5.87
C GLY A 93 -10.06 1.24 5.11
N CYS A 94 -9.00 1.54 5.84
CA CYS A 94 -7.62 1.30 5.44
C CYS A 94 -6.81 0.90 6.67
N SER A 95 -5.66 0.27 6.45
CA SER A 95 -4.76 -0.15 7.52
C SER A 95 -3.31 0.16 7.16
N VAL A 96 -2.47 0.32 8.18
CA VAL A 96 -1.04 0.51 7.98
C VAL A 96 -0.34 -0.84 8.02
N VAL A 97 0.44 -1.13 6.98
CA VAL A 97 1.27 -2.34 6.87
C VAL A 97 2.72 -1.95 7.07
N THR A 98 3.32 -2.54 8.09
CA THR A 98 4.74 -2.41 8.43
C THR A 98 5.35 -3.81 8.55
N LYS A 99 6.64 -3.88 8.85
CA LYS A 99 7.32 -5.18 9.06
C LYS A 99 6.68 -6.03 10.15
N ASP A 100 6.01 -5.40 11.13
CA ASP A 100 5.42 -6.11 12.27
C ASP A 100 4.16 -6.90 11.90
N ASN A 101 3.41 -6.45 10.88
CA ASN A 101 2.14 -7.06 10.47
C ASN A 101 2.06 -7.47 8.99
N ALA A 102 3.14 -7.27 8.21
CA ALA A 102 3.15 -7.59 6.79
C ALA A 102 2.92 -9.08 6.50
N GLN A 103 3.38 -9.97 7.37
CA GLN A 103 3.13 -11.41 7.23
C GLN A 103 1.65 -11.75 7.43
N GLU A 104 1.02 -11.20 8.46
CA GLU A 104 -0.41 -11.37 8.71
C GLU A 104 -1.25 -10.86 7.52
N ARG A 105 -0.91 -9.67 7.02
CA ARG A 105 -1.54 -9.13 5.81
C ARG A 105 -1.38 -10.04 4.60
N LEU A 106 -0.19 -10.57 4.38
CA LEU A 106 0.11 -11.48 3.27
C LEU A 106 -0.73 -12.76 3.35
N ASP A 107 -0.86 -13.34 4.53
CA ASP A 107 -1.64 -14.56 4.76
C ASP A 107 -3.14 -14.30 4.57
N LYS A 108 -3.64 -13.14 5.04
CA LYS A 108 -5.01 -12.67 4.78
C LYS A 108 -5.29 -12.55 3.27
N LEU A 109 -4.40 -11.92 2.51
CA LEU A 109 -4.55 -11.75 1.06
C LEU A 109 -4.56 -13.10 0.32
N LYS A 110 -3.69 -14.04 0.71
CA LYS A 110 -3.69 -15.39 0.13
C LYS A 110 -4.99 -16.13 0.41
N GLY A 111 -5.57 -15.94 1.57
CA GLY A 111 -6.86 -16.55 1.94
C GLY A 111 -8.04 -16.10 1.06
N TYR A 112 -7.97 -14.91 0.46
CA TYR A 112 -9.02 -14.41 -0.45
C TYR A 112 -8.94 -14.99 -1.86
N ILE A 113 -7.77 -15.47 -2.27
CA ILE A 113 -7.53 -15.94 -3.64
C ILE A 113 -7.72 -17.47 -3.76
N GLY A 114 -7.72 -18.19 -2.65
CA GLY A 114 -7.90 -19.65 -2.57
C GLY A 114 -6.62 -20.42 -2.81
#